data_8e8f2bece4fe8862a315a60778ecdc68
#
_entry.id   8e8f2bece4fe8862a315a60778ecdc68
#
_cell.length_a   1.000
_cell.length_b   1.000
_cell.length_c   1.000
_cell.angle_alpha   90.00
_cell.angle_beta   90.00
_cell.angle_gamma   90.00
#
_symmetry.space_group_name_H-M   'P 1'
#
loop_
_entity.id
_entity.type
_entity.pdbx_description
1 polymer ?
#
loop_
_entity_poly.entity_id
_entity_poly.type
_entity_poly.pdbx_seq_one_letter_code
_entity_poly.pdbx_strand_id
1 'polypeptide(L)'
;MNHSALPLIVLATALAGCASDRPRLETGTTYQVEWIGERPLIDRSHLTITLGDDNRAYGNAGCNHWFASYELKGDTLTFGAAGSTRKLCAPALMEQEQRFLEALDKVQRWDISPIDQLRLWPAEGKPIRLWPVEG
;
A
#
# COMPACT_ATOMS: atom_id res chain seq x y z
N MET A 1 38.71 47.54 40.47
CA MET A 1 37.33 47.01 40.49
C MET A 1 37.16 46.07 39.27
N ASN A 2 37.29 44.81 39.56
CA ASN A 2 37.16 43.79 38.47
C ASN A 2 35.73 43.32 38.41
N HIS A 3 35.05 43.68 37.37
CA HIS A 3 33.78 43.07 37.04
C HIS A 3 34.06 41.86 36.16
N SER A 4 34.05 40.69 36.77
CA SER A 4 34.11 39.44 36.05
C SER A 4 32.73 39.15 35.46
N ALA A 5 32.57 39.40 34.17
CA ALA A 5 31.40 38.96 33.44
C ALA A 5 31.56 37.48 33.14
N LEU A 6 30.75 36.64 33.78
CA LEU A 6 30.62 35.23 33.39
C LEU A 6 29.88 35.15 32.04
N PRO A 7 30.42 34.44 31.06
CA PRO A 7 29.67 34.19 29.86
C PRO A 7 28.55 33.17 30.16
N LEU A 8 27.34 33.59 29.89
CA LEU A 8 26.17 32.70 29.95
C LEU A 8 26.29 31.71 28.77
N ILE A 9 26.68 30.47 29.08
CA ILE A 9 26.68 29.42 28.09
C ILE A 9 25.22 28.99 27.90
N VAL A 10 24.60 29.47 26.85
CA VAL A 10 23.31 28.99 26.43
C VAL A 10 23.54 27.62 25.79
N LEU A 11 23.24 26.56 26.54
CA LEU A 11 23.25 25.21 26.03
C LEU A 11 22.00 25.06 25.14
N ALA A 12 22.18 25.27 23.85
CA ALA A 12 21.15 24.95 22.87
C ALA A 12 21.01 23.41 22.81
N THR A 13 20.05 22.88 23.54
CA THR A 13 19.64 21.47 23.34
C THR A 13 18.98 21.37 21.99
N ALA A 14 19.73 20.93 20.98
CA ALA A 14 19.15 20.52 19.73
C ALA A 14 18.26 19.28 20.00
N LEU A 15 16.95 19.50 20.01
CA LEU A 15 16.00 18.39 19.95
C LEU A 15 16.15 17.75 18.57
N ALA A 16 17.00 16.73 18.48
CA ALA A 16 17.00 15.85 17.33
C ALA A 16 15.64 15.14 17.34
N GLY A 17 14.69 15.67 16.56
CA GLY A 17 13.42 15.00 16.34
C GLY A 17 13.70 13.63 15.73
N CYS A 18 13.37 12.56 16.45
CA CYS A 18 13.35 11.24 15.88
C CYS A 18 12.36 11.28 14.71
N ALA A 19 12.87 11.14 13.48
CA ALA A 19 12.01 10.84 12.36
C ALA A 19 11.28 9.53 12.74
N SER A 20 9.98 9.65 13.04
CA SER A 20 9.20 8.46 13.35
C SER A 20 9.17 7.58 12.11
N ASP A 21 9.65 6.33 12.21
CA ASP A 21 9.51 5.30 11.19
C ASP A 21 8.04 4.90 11.10
N ARG A 22 7.23 5.78 10.56
CA ARG A 22 5.84 5.46 10.27
C ARG A 22 5.81 4.56 9.05
N PRO A 23 5.04 3.46 9.11
CA PRO A 23 4.81 2.63 7.95
C PRO A 23 4.33 3.50 6.78
N ARG A 24 4.88 3.24 5.61
CA ARG A 24 4.54 3.95 4.37
C ARG A 24 4.28 2.94 3.29
N LEU A 25 3.50 3.36 2.31
CA LEU A 25 3.42 2.62 1.06
C LEU A 25 4.78 2.72 0.35
N GLU A 26 5.40 1.58 0.14
CA GLU A 26 6.73 1.50 -0.46
C GLU A 26 6.67 0.90 -1.86
N THR A 27 7.32 1.56 -2.81
CA THR A 27 7.52 0.99 -4.14
C THR A 27 8.54 -0.14 -4.08
N GLY A 28 8.36 -1.17 -4.90
CA GLY A 28 9.21 -2.36 -4.91
C GLY A 28 8.86 -3.41 -3.86
N THR A 29 8.04 -3.07 -2.87
CA THR A 29 7.56 -4.02 -1.86
C THR A 29 6.33 -4.75 -2.37
N THR A 30 6.31 -6.07 -2.20
CA THR A 30 5.13 -6.87 -2.51
C THR A 30 4.20 -6.91 -1.30
N TYR A 31 2.95 -6.56 -1.52
CA TYR A 31 1.90 -6.63 -0.51
C TYR A 31 0.95 -7.77 -0.83
N GLN A 32 0.62 -8.55 0.19
CA GLN A 32 -0.38 -9.61 0.08
C GLN A 32 -1.75 -9.08 0.51
N VAL A 33 -2.74 -9.30 -0.34
CA VAL A 33 -4.14 -8.91 -0.07
C VAL A 33 -4.73 -9.87 0.95
N GLU A 34 -5.47 -9.32 1.91
CA GLU A 34 -6.20 -10.07 2.94
C GLU A 34 -7.71 -9.91 2.79
N TRP A 35 -8.15 -8.69 2.41
CA TRP A 35 -9.56 -8.37 2.21
C TRP A 35 -9.75 -7.54 0.94
N ILE A 36 -10.82 -7.85 0.23
CA ILE A 36 -11.30 -7.05 -0.89
C ILE A 36 -12.67 -6.47 -0.49
N GLY A 37 -12.67 -5.19 -0.10
CA GLY A 37 -13.90 -4.56 0.37
C GLY A 37 -14.45 -5.25 1.61
N GLU A 38 -15.63 -5.84 1.50
CA GLU A 38 -16.32 -6.51 2.61
C GLU A 38 -16.04 -8.01 2.73
N ARG A 39 -15.19 -8.55 1.85
CA ARG A 39 -14.94 -10.00 1.78
C ARG A 39 -13.49 -10.35 2.03
N PRO A 40 -13.23 -11.34 2.91
CA PRO A 40 -11.90 -11.93 3.00
C PRO A 40 -11.61 -12.73 1.74
N LEU A 41 -10.34 -13.02 1.52
CA LEU A 41 -9.94 -13.91 0.43
C LEU A 41 -10.41 -15.34 0.70
N ILE A 42 -10.63 -16.05 -0.38
CA ILE A 42 -10.81 -17.51 -0.34
C ILE A 42 -9.52 -18.14 0.21
N ASP A 43 -9.67 -19.13 1.09
CA ASP A 43 -8.55 -19.84 1.68
C ASP A 43 -7.59 -20.37 0.61
N ARG A 44 -6.29 -20.21 0.87
CA ARG A 44 -5.19 -20.64 -0.01
C ARG A 44 -5.11 -19.89 -1.35
N SER A 45 -5.87 -18.83 -1.52
CA SER A 45 -5.66 -17.95 -2.66
C SER A 45 -4.61 -16.89 -2.32
N HIS A 46 -3.79 -16.51 -3.31
CA HIS A 46 -2.75 -15.50 -3.16
C HIS A 46 -2.99 -14.39 -4.15
N LEU A 47 -3.29 -13.20 -3.62
CA LEU A 47 -3.40 -12.00 -4.40
C LEU A 47 -2.35 -11.02 -3.90
N THR A 48 -1.58 -10.47 -4.82
CA THR A 48 -0.49 -9.55 -4.48
C THR A 48 -0.54 -8.28 -5.30
N ILE A 49 0.00 -7.22 -4.72
CA ILE A 49 0.20 -5.93 -5.38
C ILE A 49 1.63 -5.50 -5.13
N THR A 50 2.36 -5.20 -6.19
CA THR A 50 3.66 -4.54 -6.13
C THR A 50 3.60 -3.29 -7.00
N LEU A 51 3.92 -2.14 -6.40
CA LEU A 51 4.13 -0.91 -7.16
C LEU A 51 5.58 -0.89 -7.61
N GLY A 52 5.80 -1.25 -8.86
CA GLY A 52 7.14 -1.32 -9.43
C GLY A 52 7.64 0.00 -9.97
N ASP A 53 8.77 -0.03 -10.65
CA ASP A 53 9.35 1.13 -11.32
C ASP A 53 8.54 1.51 -12.56
N ASP A 54 8.83 2.68 -13.11
CA ASP A 54 8.20 3.20 -14.34
C ASP A 54 6.67 3.28 -14.29
N ASN A 55 6.11 3.54 -13.10
CA ASN A 55 4.67 3.64 -12.90
C ASN A 55 3.92 2.37 -13.30
N ARG A 56 4.53 1.23 -13.12
CA ARG A 56 3.96 -0.08 -13.42
C ARG A 56 3.68 -0.86 -12.16
N ALA A 57 2.42 -1.26 -11.98
CA ALA A 57 1.97 -2.15 -10.92
C ALA A 57 1.72 -3.54 -11.49
N TYR A 58 1.91 -4.54 -10.67
CA TYR A 58 1.72 -5.93 -11.07
C TYR A 58 1.54 -6.85 -9.87
N GLY A 59 1.12 -8.04 -10.13
CA GLY A 59 1.01 -9.06 -9.10
C GLY A 59 0.24 -10.28 -9.55
N ASN A 60 -0.18 -11.05 -8.56
CA ASN A 60 -1.01 -12.22 -8.72
C ASN A 60 -2.46 -11.86 -8.39
N ALA A 61 -3.39 -12.23 -9.23
CA ALA A 61 -4.83 -11.96 -9.05
C ALA A 61 -5.61 -13.18 -8.54
N GLY A 62 -4.89 -14.23 -8.12
CA GLY A 62 -5.46 -15.50 -7.67
C GLY A 62 -5.26 -16.60 -8.69
N CYS A 63 -5.83 -16.49 -9.86
CA CYS A 63 -5.62 -17.40 -10.99
C CYS A 63 -4.57 -16.85 -11.96
N ASN A 64 -4.69 -15.58 -12.33
CA ASN A 64 -3.87 -14.95 -13.35
C ASN A 64 -2.91 -13.93 -12.77
N HIS A 65 -1.85 -13.60 -13.51
CA HIS A 65 -1.07 -12.41 -13.29
C HIS A 65 -1.84 -11.20 -13.79
N TRP A 66 -1.74 -10.09 -13.06
CA TRP A 66 -2.31 -8.82 -13.47
C TRP A 66 -1.22 -7.76 -13.57
N PHE A 67 -1.48 -6.71 -14.35
CA PHE A 67 -0.60 -5.57 -14.52
C PHE A 67 -1.42 -4.34 -14.88
N ALA A 68 -0.96 -3.17 -14.45
CA ALA A 68 -1.59 -1.90 -14.73
C ALA A 68 -0.56 -0.77 -14.61
N SER A 69 -0.85 0.38 -15.19
CA SER A 69 -0.17 1.60 -14.80
C SER A 69 -0.70 2.08 -13.46
N TYR A 70 0.06 2.90 -12.75
CA TYR A 70 -0.41 3.55 -11.53
C TYR A 70 0.15 4.96 -11.43
N GLU A 71 -0.53 5.80 -10.66
CA GLU A 71 -0.04 7.10 -10.23
C GLU A 71 -0.07 7.18 -8.71
N LEU A 72 1.05 7.57 -8.13
CA LEU A 72 1.21 7.75 -6.68
C LEU A 72 1.69 9.16 -6.41
N LYS A 73 0.86 9.97 -5.74
CA LYS A 73 1.20 11.33 -5.31
C LYS A 73 0.73 11.52 -3.88
N GLY A 74 1.66 11.53 -2.92
CA GLY A 74 1.29 11.61 -1.52
C GLY A 74 0.38 10.45 -1.13
N ASP A 75 -0.81 10.74 -0.65
CA ASP A 75 -1.83 9.75 -0.28
C ASP A 75 -2.79 9.39 -1.42
N THR A 76 -2.63 9.99 -2.58
CA THR A 76 -3.41 9.65 -3.77
C THR A 76 -2.74 8.49 -4.50
N LEU A 77 -3.51 7.45 -4.76
CA LEU A 77 -3.09 6.29 -5.55
C LEU A 77 -4.22 5.89 -6.47
N THR A 78 -3.93 5.81 -7.77
CA THR A 78 -4.87 5.36 -8.78
C THR A 78 -4.22 4.35 -9.71
N PHE A 79 -5.01 3.43 -10.22
CA PHE A 79 -4.57 2.44 -11.20
C PHE A 79 -5.26 2.70 -12.54
N GLY A 80 -4.53 2.53 -13.62
CA GLY A 80 -5.11 2.46 -14.95
C GLY A 80 -5.84 1.13 -15.16
N ALA A 81 -6.40 0.94 -16.34
CA ALA A 81 -7.09 -0.30 -16.68
C ALA A 81 -6.15 -1.51 -16.53
N ALA A 82 -6.55 -2.47 -15.70
CA ALA A 82 -5.76 -3.67 -15.46
C ALA A 82 -5.90 -4.66 -16.61
N GLY A 83 -4.76 -5.17 -17.07
CA GLY A 83 -4.70 -6.35 -17.91
C GLY A 83 -4.38 -7.59 -17.09
N SER A 84 -4.63 -8.75 -17.64
CA SER A 84 -4.29 -10.02 -16.99
C SER A 84 -4.01 -11.12 -18.01
N THR A 85 -3.29 -12.16 -17.57
CA THR A 85 -3.24 -13.40 -18.33
C THR A 85 -4.61 -14.08 -18.30
N ARG A 86 -4.83 -15.11 -19.12
CA ARG A 86 -6.17 -15.68 -19.33
C ARG A 86 -6.22 -17.18 -19.12
N LYS A 87 -5.67 -17.62 -17.97
CA LYS A 87 -5.89 -18.99 -17.54
C LYS A 87 -7.30 -19.15 -16.99
N LEU A 88 -7.85 -20.33 -17.11
CA LEU A 88 -9.13 -20.69 -16.50
C LEU A 88 -8.86 -21.49 -15.22
N CYS A 89 -9.40 -21.01 -14.12
CA CYS A 89 -9.37 -21.67 -12.83
C CYS A 89 -10.80 -22.00 -12.39
N ALA A 90 -10.94 -22.56 -11.19
CA ALA A 90 -12.25 -22.84 -10.61
C ALA A 90 -13.12 -21.56 -10.59
N PRO A 91 -14.45 -21.68 -10.81
CA PRO A 91 -15.34 -20.52 -10.90
C PRO A 91 -15.23 -19.54 -9.72
N ALA A 92 -15.09 -20.03 -8.49
CA ALA A 92 -14.97 -19.18 -7.30
C ALA A 92 -13.70 -18.31 -7.33
N LEU A 93 -12.59 -18.86 -7.84
CA LEU A 93 -11.34 -18.10 -7.99
C LEU A 93 -11.44 -17.05 -9.10
N MET A 94 -12.11 -17.38 -10.19
CA MET A 94 -12.34 -16.45 -11.29
C MET A 94 -13.24 -15.29 -10.84
N GLU A 95 -14.24 -15.56 -10.04
CA GLU A 95 -15.12 -14.55 -9.48
C GLU A 95 -14.39 -13.62 -8.51
N GLN A 96 -13.54 -14.18 -7.65
CA GLN A 96 -12.69 -13.38 -6.75
C GLN A 96 -11.70 -12.50 -7.54
N GLU A 97 -11.06 -13.05 -8.58
CA GLU A 97 -10.18 -12.29 -9.46
C GLU A 97 -10.90 -11.10 -10.09
N GLN A 98 -12.11 -11.31 -10.59
CA GLN A 98 -12.95 -10.26 -11.15
C GLN A 98 -13.21 -9.15 -10.13
N ARG A 99 -13.62 -9.52 -8.90
CA ARG A 99 -13.84 -8.55 -7.83
C ARG A 99 -12.57 -7.77 -7.48
N PHE A 100 -11.43 -8.44 -7.49
CA PHE A 100 -10.14 -7.80 -7.21
C PHE A 100 -9.78 -6.76 -8.28
N LEU A 101 -9.87 -7.13 -9.55
CA LEU A 101 -9.55 -6.23 -10.66
C LEU A 101 -10.50 -5.03 -10.70
N GLU A 102 -11.78 -5.24 -10.42
CA GLU A 102 -12.75 -4.16 -10.27
C GLU A 102 -12.45 -3.24 -9.09
N ALA A 103 -12.02 -3.81 -7.97
CA ALA A 103 -11.63 -3.03 -6.80
C ALA A 103 -10.39 -2.17 -7.07
N LEU A 104 -9.40 -2.70 -7.79
CA LEU A 104 -8.21 -1.94 -8.20
C LEU A 104 -8.60 -0.70 -9.04
N ASP A 105 -9.53 -0.87 -9.96
CA ASP A 105 -10.00 0.23 -10.82
C ASP A 105 -10.65 1.37 -10.04
N LYS A 106 -11.14 1.10 -8.84
CA LYS A 106 -11.83 2.08 -7.99
C LYS A 106 -10.95 2.75 -6.96
N VAL A 107 -9.71 2.32 -6.78
CA VAL A 107 -8.80 2.89 -5.80
C VAL A 107 -8.50 4.34 -6.12
N GLN A 108 -8.58 5.22 -5.09
CA GLN A 108 -8.28 6.65 -5.22
C GLN A 108 -7.23 7.14 -4.23
N ARG A 109 -7.09 6.47 -3.09
CA ARG A 109 -6.14 6.86 -2.04
C ARG A 109 -5.69 5.66 -1.22
N TRP A 110 -4.65 5.87 -0.45
CA TRP A 110 -4.16 4.86 0.49
C TRP A 110 -3.96 5.48 1.87
N ASP A 111 -4.00 4.66 2.88
CA ASP A 111 -3.55 4.99 4.23
C ASP A 111 -2.99 3.75 4.94
N ILE A 112 -2.46 3.97 6.11
CA ILE A 112 -2.01 2.89 7.00
C ILE A 112 -2.91 2.91 8.23
N SER A 113 -3.46 1.75 8.58
CA SER A 113 -4.33 1.61 9.74
C SER A 113 -3.58 1.71 11.07
N PRO A 114 -4.27 1.88 12.21
CA PRO A 114 -3.62 1.88 13.52
C PRO A 114 -2.85 0.60 13.87
N ILE A 115 -3.11 -0.50 13.17
CA ILE A 115 -2.38 -1.76 13.32
C ILE A 115 -1.33 -1.99 12.22
N ASP A 116 -0.94 -0.91 11.53
CA ASP A 116 0.07 -0.90 10.46
C ASP A 116 -0.33 -1.67 9.19
N GLN A 117 -1.61 -1.89 8.98
CA GLN A 117 -2.11 -2.50 7.75
C GLN A 117 -2.28 -1.45 6.65
N LEU A 118 -1.78 -1.74 5.45
CA LEU A 118 -2.03 -0.92 4.26
C LEU A 118 -3.48 -1.07 3.83
N ARG A 119 -4.12 0.06 3.54
CA ARG A 119 -5.49 0.09 3.02
C ARG A 119 -5.52 0.93 1.74
N LEU A 120 -6.13 0.36 0.71
CA LEU A 120 -6.37 1.06 -0.56
C LEU A 120 -7.86 1.35 -0.67
N TRP A 121 -8.20 2.64 -0.72
CA TRP A 121 -9.58 3.10 -0.57
C TRP A 121 -10.20 3.50 -1.91
N PRO A 122 -11.43 3.03 -2.17
CA PRO A 122 -12.26 3.61 -3.22
C PRO A 122 -12.85 4.96 -2.75
N ALA A 123 -13.52 5.68 -3.66
CA ALA A 123 -14.26 6.89 -3.29
C ALA A 123 -15.35 6.58 -2.26
N GLU A 124 -16.03 5.45 -2.43
CA GLU A 124 -17.09 4.98 -1.55
C GLU A 124 -16.92 3.48 -1.28
N GLY A 125 -17.11 3.07 -0.03
CA GLY A 125 -17.07 1.68 0.38
C GLY A 125 -15.83 1.31 1.18
N LYS A 126 -15.61 0.01 1.32
CA LYS A 126 -14.53 -0.56 2.13
C LYS A 126 -13.25 -0.71 1.31
N PRO A 127 -12.09 -0.65 1.96
CA PRO A 127 -10.82 -0.71 1.25
C PRO A 127 -10.40 -2.13 0.91
N ILE A 128 -9.41 -2.23 0.01
CA ILE A 128 -8.54 -3.42 -0.08
C ILE A 128 -7.57 -3.32 1.09
N ARG A 129 -7.41 -4.41 1.84
CA ARG A 129 -6.48 -4.49 2.98
C ARG A 129 -5.34 -5.43 2.66
N LEU A 130 -4.13 -4.98 2.96
CA LEU A 130 -2.92 -5.68 2.57
C LEU A 130 -1.86 -5.63 3.67
N TRP A 131 -0.97 -6.62 3.67
CA TRP A 131 0.22 -6.65 4.50
C TRP A 131 1.46 -6.78 3.62
N PRO A 132 2.59 -6.17 3.99
CA PRO A 132 3.83 -6.45 3.27
C PRO A 132 4.20 -7.91 3.44
N VAL A 133 4.64 -8.53 2.34
CA VAL A 133 5.19 -9.87 2.39
C VAL A 133 6.60 -9.76 2.97
N GLU A 134 6.85 -10.47 4.08
CA GLU A 134 8.19 -10.56 4.64
C GLU A 134 9.06 -11.42 3.71
N GLY A 135 10.07 -10.79 3.20
CA GLY A 135 11.06 -11.45 2.36
C GLY A 135 12.27 -11.89 3.15
#